data_4d7b7178e274f11f1e971289ddfc924d
#
_entry.id   4d7b7178e274f11f1e971289ddfc924d
#
_cell.length_a   1.000
_cell.length_b   1.000
_cell.length_c   1.000
_cell.angle_alpha   90.00
_cell.angle_beta   90.00
_cell.angle_gamma   90.00
#
_symmetry.space_group_name_H-M   'P 1'
#
loop_
_entity.id
_entity.type
_entity.pdbx_description
1 polymer ?
#
loop_
_entity_poly.entity_id
_entity_poly.type
_entity_poly.pdbx_seq_one_letter_code
_entity_poly.pdbx_strand_id
1 'polypeptide(L)'
;MLTSKQRAYLKGLASNENAIIQVGKGGINDNLIKTVSDALEARELIKITVLETVGETPAQIQEKLCELTGADGVLVVGRKIVLYRESQNNK
;
A
#
# COMPACT_ATOMS: atom_id res chain seq x y z
N MET A 1 5.59 5.52 12.92
CA MET A 1 6.60 5.71 11.86
C MET A 1 7.60 4.56 11.85
N LEU A 2 7.93 4.06 10.67
CA LEU A 2 8.85 2.93 10.56
C LEU A 2 10.30 3.39 10.70
N THR A 3 11.10 2.62 11.45
CA THR A 3 12.55 2.82 11.47
C THR A 3 13.14 2.28 10.17
N SER A 4 14.38 2.67 9.85
CA SER A 4 15.07 2.16 8.66
C SER A 4 15.21 0.63 8.72
N LYS A 5 15.44 0.09 9.89
CA LYS A 5 15.58 -1.35 10.11
C LYS A 5 14.27 -2.09 9.86
N GLN A 6 13.16 -1.54 10.38
CA GLN A 6 11.84 -2.11 10.16
C GLN A 6 11.45 -2.05 8.68
N ARG A 7 11.74 -0.93 8.03
CA ARG A 7 11.45 -0.77 6.60
C ARG A 7 12.24 -1.77 5.74
N ALA A 8 13.51 -1.99 6.06
CA ALA A 8 14.32 -2.97 5.35
C ALA A 8 13.77 -4.38 5.50
N TYR A 9 13.32 -4.74 6.69
CA TYR A 9 12.69 -6.02 6.95
C TYR A 9 11.41 -6.19 6.13
N LEU A 10 10.56 -5.17 6.12
CA LEU A 10 9.30 -5.20 5.38
C LEU A 10 9.54 -5.27 3.87
N LYS A 11 10.58 -4.62 3.35
CA LYS A 11 10.95 -4.72 1.94
C LYS A 11 11.29 -6.16 1.56
N GLY A 12 12.00 -6.86 2.44
CA GLY A 12 12.33 -8.27 2.23
C GLY A 12 11.09 -9.14 2.18
N LEU A 13 10.14 -8.92 3.08
CA LEU A 13 8.87 -9.63 3.06
C LEU A 13 8.07 -9.33 1.81
N ALA A 14 8.03 -8.05 1.42
CA ALA A 14 7.25 -7.61 0.27
C ALA A 14 7.73 -8.21 -1.05
N SER A 15 9.01 -8.55 -1.16
CA SER A 15 9.54 -9.15 -2.37
C SER A 15 8.91 -10.51 -2.69
N ASN A 16 8.34 -11.16 -1.69
CA ASN A 16 7.66 -12.45 -1.84
C ASN A 16 6.14 -12.34 -1.89
N GLU A 17 5.61 -11.11 -1.75
CA GLU A 17 4.18 -10.89 -1.78
C GLU A 17 3.69 -10.61 -3.19
N ASN A 18 2.47 -11.05 -3.48
CA ASN A 18 1.80 -10.73 -4.73
C ASN A 18 0.94 -9.47 -4.53
N ALA A 19 0.83 -8.67 -5.59
CA ALA A 19 -0.07 -7.53 -5.56
C ALA A 19 -1.51 -8.05 -5.49
N ILE A 20 -2.25 -7.58 -4.49
CA ILE A 20 -3.63 -8.04 -4.25
C ILE A 20 -4.68 -7.00 -4.64
N ILE A 21 -4.25 -5.78 -4.91
CA ILE A 21 -5.13 -4.66 -5.26
C ILE A 21 -4.56 -3.96 -6.48
N GLN A 22 -5.43 -3.47 -7.35
CA GLN A 22 -5.05 -2.64 -8.49
C GLN A 22 -5.72 -1.28 -8.38
N VAL A 23 -4.97 -0.22 -8.66
CA VAL A 23 -5.52 1.12 -8.81
C VAL A 23 -5.61 1.37 -10.31
N GLY A 24 -6.83 1.44 -10.81
CA GLY A 24 -7.09 1.62 -12.23
C GLY A 24 -7.71 2.96 -12.56
N LYS A 25 -8.42 3.01 -13.67
CA LYS A 25 -9.14 4.18 -14.12
C LYS A 25 -10.06 4.69 -13.03
N GLY A 26 -10.01 5.96 -12.75
CA GLY A 26 -10.75 6.54 -11.65
C GLY A 26 -9.87 6.83 -10.44
N GLY A 27 -8.68 6.23 -10.38
CA GLY A 27 -7.72 6.50 -9.31
C GLY A 27 -8.23 6.15 -7.92
N ILE A 28 -7.99 7.03 -6.96
CA ILE A 28 -8.40 6.83 -5.58
C ILE A 28 -9.85 7.28 -5.40
N ASN A 29 -10.67 6.40 -4.84
CA ASN A 29 -12.06 6.71 -4.48
C ASN A 29 -12.39 6.03 -3.16
N ASP A 30 -13.58 6.28 -2.63
CA ASP A 30 -14.01 5.76 -1.32
C ASP A 30 -13.96 4.24 -1.27
N ASN A 31 -14.34 3.60 -2.37
CA ASN A 31 -14.36 2.15 -2.47
C ASN A 31 -12.94 1.57 -2.38
N LEU A 32 -12.00 2.21 -3.08
CA LEU A 32 -10.60 1.80 -3.03
C LEU A 32 -10.01 2.00 -1.63
N ILE A 33 -10.31 3.14 -1.01
CA ILE A 33 -9.82 3.44 0.34
C ILE A 33 -10.30 2.36 1.33
N LYS A 34 -11.57 1.99 1.25
CA LYS A 34 -12.12 0.95 2.09
C LYS A 34 -11.43 -0.41 1.83
N THR A 35 -11.25 -0.76 0.56
CA THR A 35 -10.60 -2.01 0.17
C THR A 35 -9.17 -2.07 0.71
N VAL A 36 -8.42 -0.97 0.58
CA VAL A 36 -7.04 -0.90 1.07
C VAL A 36 -7.02 -1.01 2.60
N SER A 37 -7.90 -0.28 3.28
CA SER A 37 -7.98 -0.31 4.73
C SER A 37 -8.33 -1.71 5.25
N ASP A 38 -9.29 -2.38 4.62
CA ASP A 38 -9.68 -3.74 5.00
C ASP A 38 -8.52 -4.73 4.79
N ALA A 39 -7.80 -4.58 3.69
CA ALA A 39 -6.64 -5.43 3.39
C ALA A 39 -5.53 -5.23 4.42
N LEU A 40 -5.27 -3.98 4.83
CA LEU A 40 -4.28 -3.67 5.86
C LEU A 40 -4.68 -4.27 7.21
N GLU A 41 -5.97 -4.24 7.56
CA GLU A 41 -6.44 -4.86 8.78
C GLU A 41 -6.26 -6.37 8.77
N ALA A 42 -6.43 -7.01 7.61
CA ALA A 42 -6.30 -8.45 7.49
C ALA A 42 -4.85 -8.92 7.37
N ARG A 43 -4.00 -8.15 6.70
CA ARG A 43 -2.66 -8.61 6.33
C ARG A 43 -1.52 -7.76 6.88
N GLU A 44 -1.78 -6.53 7.28
CA GLU A 44 -0.81 -5.53 7.74
C GLU A 44 0.14 -5.05 6.64
N LEU A 45 0.73 -5.95 5.87
CA LEU A 45 1.61 -5.63 4.74
C LEU A 45 0.91 -6.01 3.43
N ILE A 46 0.73 -5.04 2.54
CA ILE A 46 0.07 -5.29 1.25
C ILE A 46 0.85 -4.65 0.11
N LYS A 47 0.68 -5.22 -1.07
CA LYS A 47 1.29 -4.74 -2.30
C LYS A 47 0.17 -4.38 -3.29
N ILE A 48 0.32 -3.23 -3.92
CA ILE A 48 -0.70 -2.67 -4.81
C ILE A 48 -0.07 -2.35 -6.16
N THR A 49 -0.75 -2.70 -7.25
CA THR A 49 -0.33 -2.33 -8.60
C THR A 49 -1.06 -1.05 -9.01
N VAL A 50 -0.32 -0.07 -9.51
CA VAL A 50 -0.88 1.17 -10.04
C VAL A 50 -0.83 1.08 -11.56
N LEU A 51 -1.99 1.04 -12.20
CA LEU A 51 -2.06 0.90 -13.66
C LEU A 51 -1.67 2.20 -14.36
N GLU A 52 -1.17 2.07 -15.59
CA GLU A 52 -0.73 3.24 -16.37
C GLU A 52 -1.87 4.19 -16.71
N THR A 53 -3.10 3.71 -16.66
CA THR A 53 -4.29 4.53 -16.91
C THR A 53 -4.56 5.55 -15.81
N VAL A 54 -3.91 5.39 -14.65
CA VAL A 54 -3.98 6.38 -13.57
C VAL A 54 -3.09 7.54 -13.94
N GLY A 55 -3.61 8.75 -13.89
CA GLY A 55 -2.86 9.95 -14.25
C GLY A 55 -1.78 10.37 -13.26
N GLU A 56 -1.67 9.66 -12.14
CA GLU A 56 -0.71 9.97 -11.08
C GLU A 56 0.39 8.92 -11.02
N THR A 57 1.56 9.32 -10.51
CA THR A 57 2.66 8.38 -10.34
C THR A 57 2.37 7.40 -9.19
N PRO A 58 3.00 6.21 -9.20
CA PRO A 58 2.84 5.29 -8.07
C PRO A 58 3.22 5.91 -6.73
N ALA A 59 4.26 6.74 -6.70
CA ALA A 59 4.68 7.43 -5.46
C ALA A 59 3.59 8.36 -4.95
N GLN A 60 2.92 9.09 -5.84
CA GLN A 60 1.81 9.98 -5.47
C GLN A 60 0.62 9.18 -4.93
N ILE A 61 0.30 8.06 -5.56
CA ILE A 61 -0.78 7.18 -5.10
C ILE A 61 -0.45 6.62 -3.71
N GLN A 62 0.78 6.19 -3.50
CA GLN A 62 1.22 5.69 -2.18
C GLN A 62 1.04 6.76 -1.11
N GLU A 63 1.52 7.96 -1.38
CA GLU A 63 1.42 9.07 -0.43
C GLU A 63 -0.04 9.35 -0.04
N LYS A 64 -0.93 9.41 -1.02
CA LYS A 64 -2.35 9.65 -0.78
C LYS A 64 -3.00 8.52 0.02
N LEU A 65 -2.68 7.28 -0.32
CA LEU A 65 -3.23 6.14 0.41
C LEU A 65 -2.74 6.09 1.84
N CYS A 66 -1.46 6.41 2.07
CA CYS A 66 -0.91 6.47 3.42
C CYS A 66 -1.64 7.52 4.26
N GLU A 67 -1.90 8.68 3.68
CA GLU A 67 -2.60 9.77 4.34
C GLU A 67 -4.04 9.39 4.67
N LEU A 68 -4.73 8.74 3.74
CA LEU A 68 -6.13 8.40 3.89
C LEU A 68 -6.38 7.18 4.78
N THR A 69 -5.44 6.26 4.85
CA THR A 69 -5.59 5.02 5.62
C THR A 69 -4.77 4.97 6.90
N GLY A 70 -3.86 5.92 7.08
CA GLY A 70 -2.95 5.91 8.22
C GLY A 70 -1.81 4.90 8.08
N ALA A 71 -1.58 4.39 6.87
CA ALA A 71 -0.51 3.43 6.61
C ALA A 71 0.83 4.13 6.42
N ASP A 72 1.90 3.34 6.48
CA ASP A 72 3.26 3.80 6.16
C ASP A 72 3.67 3.25 4.79
N GLY A 73 4.33 4.10 3.99
CA GLY A 73 4.88 3.67 2.72
C GLY A 73 6.18 2.92 2.93
N VAL A 74 6.27 1.71 2.41
CA VAL A 74 7.44 0.85 2.57
C VAL A 74 8.35 0.93 1.35
N LEU A 75 7.75 0.85 0.14
CA LEU A 75 8.52 0.70 -1.07
C LEU A 75 7.69 1.12 -2.28
N VAL A 76 8.36 1.67 -3.29
CA VAL A 76 7.78 1.89 -4.62
C VAL A 76 8.74 1.29 -5.62
N VAL A 77 8.30 0.30 -6.38
CA VAL A 77 9.10 -0.36 -7.41
C VAL A 77 8.30 -0.41 -8.70
N GLY A 78 8.76 0.32 -9.70
CA GLY A 78 8.06 0.42 -10.97
C GLY A 78 6.64 0.93 -10.75
N ARG A 79 5.65 0.15 -11.11
CA ARG A 79 4.26 0.52 -10.93
C ARG A 79 3.60 -0.18 -9.73
N LYS A 80 4.40 -0.69 -8.81
CA LYS A 80 3.90 -1.35 -7.61
C LYS A 80 4.31 -0.58 -6.38
N ILE A 81 3.41 -0.51 -5.42
CA ILE A 81 3.65 0.15 -4.13
C ILE A 81 3.38 -0.84 -3.01
N VAL A 82 4.07 -0.64 -1.90
CA VAL A 82 3.91 -1.49 -0.71
C VAL A 82 3.55 -0.60 0.46
N LEU A 83 2.50 -0.98 1.17
CA LEU A 83 2.02 -0.27 2.36
C LEU A 83 2.03 -1.19 3.57
N TYR A 84 2.26 -0.59 4.72
CA TYR A 84 2.20 -1.31 6.00
C TYR A 84 1.38 -0.50 7.01
N ARG A 85 0.50 -1.18 7.74
CA ARG A 85 -0.21 -0.60 8.88
C ARG A 85 -0.48 -1.72 9.88
N GLU A 86 -0.09 -1.48 11.14
CA GLU A 86 -0.36 -2.45 12.18
C GLU A 86 -1.87 -2.65 12.36
N SER A 87 -2.32 -3.90 12.36
CA SER A 87 -3.74 -4.22 12.51
C SER A 87 -4.19 -3.95 13.93
N GLN A 88 -5.33 -3.30 14.07
CA GLN A 88 -5.93 -3.05 15.38
C GLN A 88 -6.79 -4.23 15.85
N ASN A 89 -7.23 -5.06 14.93
CA ASN A 89 -8.16 -6.16 15.24
C ASN A 89 -7.49 -7.51 15.51
N ASN A 90 -6.22 -7.64 15.19
CA ASN A 90 -5.49 -8.90 15.32
C ASN A 90 -4.55 -8.95 16.53
N LYS A 91 -4.82 -8.14 17.51
CA LYS A 91 -4.01 -8.09 18.74
C LYS A 91 -4.65 -8.89 19.85
#